data_5bb72d8357c7fe865752554507e578c0
#
_entry.id   5bb72d8357c7fe865752554507e578c0
#
_cell.length_a   1.000
_cell.length_b   1.000
_cell.length_c   1.000
_cell.angle_alpha   90.00
_cell.angle_beta   90.00
_cell.angle_gamma   90.00
#
_symmetry.space_group_name_H-M   'P 1'
#
loop_
_entity.id
_entity.type
_entity.pdbx_description
1 polymer ?
#
loop_
_entity_poly.entity_id
_entity_poly.type
_entity_poly.pdbx_seq_one_letter_code
_entity_poly.pdbx_strand_id
1 'polypeptide(L)'
;MDLYKSTAHELHDKLVNKEISSVELTKALYERIDAVEDQVKAYVTLDKENALAQAAKVDAMIAAGEKIAPLAGIPGAIKDNICTKGLLTTCSSKMLANVVPIYDAHVIKKLRAEETIFLGKTNMDEFAMGSTTESS
;
A
#
# COMPACT_ATOMS: atom_id res chain seq x y z
N MET A 1 17.68 -8.98 6.45
CA MET A 1 17.23 -7.81 7.23
C MET A 1 15.72 -7.74 7.14
N ASP A 2 15.03 -7.65 8.27
CA ASP A 2 13.56 -7.65 8.31
C ASP A 2 13.01 -6.25 7.96
N LEU A 3 13.01 -5.90 6.68
CA LEU A 3 12.60 -4.57 6.19
C LEU A 3 11.20 -4.14 6.68
N TYR A 4 10.31 -5.10 6.89
CA TYR A 4 8.95 -4.84 7.41
C TYR A 4 8.91 -4.38 8.88
N LYS A 5 10.04 -4.41 9.59
CA LYS A 5 10.18 -3.89 10.97
C LYS A 5 10.76 -2.49 11.03
N SER A 6 11.26 -1.97 9.92
CA SER A 6 11.83 -0.63 9.86
C SER A 6 10.74 0.43 9.78
N THR A 7 11.01 1.60 10.35
CA THR A 7 10.12 2.76 10.23
C THR A 7 10.18 3.37 8.83
N ALA A 8 9.16 4.15 8.45
CA ALA A 8 9.14 4.84 7.16
C ALA A 8 10.35 5.78 6.98
N HIS A 9 10.80 6.45 8.05
CA HIS A 9 11.99 7.31 8.02
C HIS A 9 13.26 6.53 7.71
N GLU A 10 13.49 5.42 8.42
CA GLU A 10 14.66 4.56 8.18
C GLU A 10 14.66 3.99 6.76
N LEU A 11 13.48 3.62 6.25
CA LEU A 11 13.34 3.12 4.88
C LEU A 11 13.60 4.22 3.85
N HIS A 12 13.10 5.45 4.09
CA HIS A 12 13.38 6.59 3.24
C HIS A 12 14.88 6.89 3.15
N ASP A 13 15.58 6.92 4.29
CA ASP A 13 17.03 7.12 4.32
C ASP A 13 17.78 6.04 3.52
N LYS A 14 17.37 4.78 3.65
CA LYS A 14 17.95 3.66 2.89
C LYS A 14 17.70 3.79 1.38
N LEU A 15 16.51 4.23 0.97
CA LEU A 15 16.18 4.49 -0.45
C LEU A 15 17.05 5.62 -1.02
N VAL A 16 17.15 6.75 -0.30
CA VAL A 16 17.97 7.91 -0.71
C VAL A 16 19.45 7.54 -0.82
N ASN A 17 19.95 6.77 0.14
CA ASN A 17 21.35 6.27 0.16
C ASN A 17 21.59 5.13 -0.83
N LYS A 18 20.56 4.66 -1.54
CA LYS A 18 20.63 3.53 -2.48
C LYS A 18 21.12 2.21 -1.84
N GLU A 19 20.83 2.05 -0.54
CA GLU A 19 21.10 0.80 0.20
C GLU A 19 20.09 -0.29 -0.15
N ILE A 20 18.85 0.12 -0.46
CA ILE A 20 17.77 -0.74 -0.95
C ILE A 20 17.05 -0.05 -2.10
N SER A 21 16.30 -0.79 -2.90
CA SER A 21 15.37 -0.25 -3.88
C SER A 21 13.93 -0.33 -3.37
N SER A 22 13.05 0.53 -3.90
CA SER A 22 11.61 0.48 -3.60
C SER A 22 10.99 -0.83 -4.08
N VAL A 23 11.47 -1.38 -5.19
CA VAL A 23 11.05 -2.70 -5.71
C VAL A 23 11.42 -3.81 -4.73
N GLU A 24 12.66 -3.83 -4.21
CA GLU A 24 13.10 -4.82 -3.20
C GLU A 24 12.27 -4.72 -1.93
N LEU A 25 12.06 -3.51 -1.43
CA LEU A 25 11.22 -3.24 -0.26
C LEU A 25 9.79 -3.74 -0.46
N THR A 26 9.17 -3.42 -1.60
CA THR A 26 7.80 -3.83 -1.93
C THR A 26 7.68 -5.35 -2.04
N LYS A 27 8.66 -6.01 -2.68
CA LYS A 27 8.71 -7.48 -2.75
C LYS A 27 8.82 -8.12 -1.38
N ALA A 28 9.71 -7.63 -0.52
CA ALA A 28 9.89 -8.16 0.84
C ALA A 28 8.61 -8.07 1.68
N LEU A 29 7.81 -7.00 1.49
CA LEU A 29 6.51 -6.88 2.15
C LEU A 29 5.47 -7.86 1.60
N TYR A 30 5.42 -8.08 0.29
CA TYR A 30 4.55 -9.10 -0.28
C TYR A 30 4.94 -10.52 0.14
N GLU A 31 6.24 -10.83 0.24
CA GLU A 31 6.71 -12.11 0.79
C GLU A 31 6.25 -12.29 2.24
N ARG A 32 6.29 -11.21 3.04
CA ARG A 32 5.77 -11.24 4.40
C ARG A 32 4.25 -11.42 4.45
N ILE A 33 3.51 -10.74 3.58
CA ILE A 33 2.05 -10.92 3.44
C ILE A 33 1.76 -12.37 3.07
N ASP A 34 2.38 -12.89 2.02
CA ASP A 34 2.17 -14.28 1.56
C ASP A 34 2.43 -15.32 2.68
N ALA A 35 3.38 -15.04 3.58
CA ALA A 35 3.72 -15.95 4.69
C ALA A 35 2.71 -15.94 5.84
N VAL A 36 1.92 -14.89 6.03
CA VAL A 36 1.06 -14.73 7.22
C VAL A 36 -0.41 -14.46 6.92
N GLU A 37 -0.76 -14.11 5.69
CA GLU A 37 -2.11 -13.63 5.34
C GLU A 37 -3.19 -14.69 5.55
N ASP A 38 -2.89 -15.96 5.34
CA ASP A 38 -3.83 -17.05 5.61
C ASP A 38 -4.30 -17.10 7.07
N GLN A 39 -3.44 -16.63 7.99
CA GLN A 39 -3.74 -16.59 9.42
C GLN A 39 -4.29 -15.22 9.84
N VAL A 40 -3.74 -14.13 9.29
CA VAL A 40 -4.04 -12.76 9.73
C VAL A 40 -5.24 -12.19 9.02
N LYS A 41 -5.40 -12.46 7.71
CA LYS A 41 -6.49 -11.94 6.85
C LYS A 41 -6.62 -10.42 6.92
N ALA A 42 -5.47 -9.74 6.85
CA ALA A 42 -5.40 -8.28 6.95
C ALA A 42 -5.86 -7.57 5.68
N TYR A 43 -5.73 -8.21 4.51
CA TYR A 43 -6.08 -7.63 3.23
C TYR A 43 -7.32 -8.28 2.61
N VAL A 44 -8.23 -7.47 2.08
CA VAL A 44 -9.35 -7.94 1.25
C VAL A 44 -9.02 -7.91 -0.23
N THR A 45 -8.12 -7.03 -0.64
CA THR A 45 -7.64 -6.91 -2.02
C THR A 45 -6.16 -6.54 -2.02
N LEU A 46 -5.34 -7.26 -2.78
CA LEU A 46 -3.94 -6.93 -3.02
C LEU A 46 -3.77 -6.34 -4.43
N ASP A 47 -2.83 -5.40 -4.60
CA ASP A 47 -2.56 -4.71 -5.87
C ASP A 47 -1.07 -4.83 -6.27
N LYS A 48 -0.57 -6.07 -6.26
CA LYS A 48 0.87 -6.37 -6.41
C LYS A 48 1.47 -5.83 -7.70
N GLU A 49 0.76 -5.97 -8.82
CA GLU A 49 1.27 -5.53 -10.12
C GLU A 49 1.48 -4.00 -10.16
N ASN A 50 0.45 -3.24 -9.78
CA ASN A 50 0.54 -1.77 -9.73
C ASN A 50 1.54 -1.29 -8.68
N ALA A 51 1.59 -1.94 -7.51
CA ALA A 51 2.55 -1.60 -6.46
C ALA A 51 4.00 -1.74 -6.96
N LEU A 52 4.33 -2.83 -7.64
CA LEU A 52 5.66 -3.03 -8.21
C LEU A 52 5.98 -2.05 -9.34
N ALA A 53 4.99 -1.72 -10.19
CA ALA A 53 5.17 -0.70 -11.22
C ALA A 53 5.42 0.70 -10.65
N GLN A 54 4.70 1.08 -9.58
CA GLN A 54 4.94 2.33 -8.87
C GLN A 54 6.32 2.34 -8.19
N ALA A 55 6.73 1.25 -7.56
CA ALA A 55 8.04 1.11 -6.94
C ALA A 55 9.17 1.28 -7.97
N ALA A 56 9.05 0.64 -9.13
CA ALA A 56 10.01 0.78 -10.21
C ALA A 56 10.12 2.24 -10.73
N LYS A 57 8.99 2.96 -10.77
CA LYS A 57 8.99 4.39 -11.12
C LYS A 57 9.83 5.21 -10.13
N VAL A 58 9.65 4.98 -8.82
CA VAL A 58 10.43 5.69 -7.79
C VAL A 58 11.91 5.32 -7.88
N ASP A 59 12.25 4.05 -8.11
CA ASP A 59 13.64 3.64 -8.30
C ASP A 59 14.27 4.35 -9.51
N ALA A 60 13.52 4.56 -10.59
CA ALA A 60 13.99 5.33 -11.74
C ALA A 60 14.24 6.82 -11.39
N MET A 61 13.38 7.43 -10.57
CA MET A 61 13.57 8.81 -10.08
C MET A 61 14.85 8.92 -9.25
N ILE A 62 15.09 7.98 -8.33
CA ILE A 62 16.30 7.93 -7.51
C ILE A 62 17.55 7.72 -8.37
N ALA A 63 17.47 6.86 -9.38
CA ALA A 63 18.57 6.63 -10.31
C ALA A 63 18.92 7.88 -11.11
N ALA A 64 17.92 8.67 -11.50
CA ALA A 64 18.08 9.94 -12.20
C ALA A 64 18.63 11.08 -11.30
N GLY A 65 18.76 10.84 -9.99
CA GLY A 65 19.24 11.85 -9.05
C GLY A 65 18.15 12.85 -8.62
N GLU A 66 16.88 12.54 -8.83
CA GLU A 66 15.78 13.38 -8.41
C GLU A 66 15.63 13.34 -6.88
N LYS A 67 15.26 14.48 -6.30
CA LYS A 67 14.88 14.52 -4.89
C LYS A 67 13.48 13.94 -4.73
N ILE A 68 13.37 12.87 -3.96
CA ILE A 68 12.09 12.20 -3.69
C ILE A 68 11.40 12.78 -2.46
N ALA A 69 10.07 12.71 -2.45
CA ALA A 69 9.24 13.08 -1.29
C ALA A 69 9.43 12.08 -0.13
N PRO A 70 9.13 12.48 1.13
CA PRO A 70 9.36 11.63 2.32
C PRO A 70 8.67 10.26 2.28
N LEU A 71 7.54 10.14 1.59
CA LEU A 71 6.79 8.88 1.47
C LEU A 71 7.01 8.18 0.11
N ALA A 72 7.84 8.76 -0.77
CA ALA A 72 8.09 8.19 -2.08
C ALA A 72 8.76 6.81 -1.97
N GLY A 73 8.17 5.83 -2.63
CA GLY A 73 8.68 4.46 -2.61
C GLY A 73 8.41 3.69 -1.32
N ILE A 74 7.71 4.29 -0.35
CA ILE A 74 7.35 3.64 0.91
C ILE A 74 6.02 2.90 0.75
N PRO A 75 5.97 1.58 0.98
CA PRO A 75 4.74 0.81 0.89
C PRO A 75 3.77 1.14 2.02
N GLY A 76 2.51 1.31 1.65
CA GLY A 76 1.42 1.60 2.58
C GLY A 76 0.17 0.76 2.31
N ALA A 77 -0.59 0.50 3.35
CA ALA A 77 -1.87 -0.20 3.29
C ALA A 77 -3.03 0.81 3.39
N ILE A 78 -4.05 0.65 2.56
CA ILE A 78 -5.18 1.57 2.48
C ILE A 78 -6.44 0.86 3.00
N LYS A 79 -7.10 1.44 3.97
CA LYS A 79 -8.35 0.86 4.51
C LYS A 79 -9.43 0.77 3.44
N ASP A 80 -10.20 -0.30 3.44
CA ASP A 80 -11.14 -0.63 2.38
C ASP A 80 -12.41 0.25 2.32
N ASN A 81 -12.52 1.26 3.17
CA ASN A 81 -13.53 2.33 3.07
C ASN A 81 -13.01 3.62 2.42
N ILE A 82 -11.75 3.64 1.99
CA ILE A 82 -11.15 4.82 1.34
C ILE A 82 -11.20 4.61 -0.17
N CYS A 83 -12.00 5.42 -0.87
CA CYS A 83 -12.14 5.33 -2.32
C CYS A 83 -10.79 5.49 -3.01
N THR A 84 -10.37 4.44 -3.71
CA THR A 84 -9.13 4.38 -4.47
C THR A 84 -9.46 4.09 -5.93
N LYS A 85 -9.28 5.06 -6.80
CA LYS A 85 -9.63 4.96 -8.21
C LYS A 85 -9.00 3.74 -8.88
N GLY A 86 -9.82 2.93 -9.53
CA GLY A 86 -9.39 1.76 -10.28
C GLY A 86 -9.06 0.53 -9.42
N LEU A 87 -9.19 0.62 -8.08
CA LEU A 87 -8.97 -0.49 -7.17
C LEU A 87 -10.25 -0.83 -6.41
N LEU A 88 -10.60 -2.10 -6.36
CA LEU A 88 -11.79 -2.59 -5.66
C LEU A 88 -11.88 -2.01 -4.25
N THR A 89 -13.01 -1.42 -3.88
CA THR A 89 -13.23 -0.77 -2.59
C THR A 89 -14.61 -1.15 -2.08
N THR A 90 -14.67 -2.01 -1.06
CA THR A 90 -15.88 -2.75 -0.70
C THR A 90 -16.45 -2.42 0.68
N CYS A 91 -15.73 -1.65 1.51
CA CYS A 91 -16.06 -1.48 2.94
C CYS A 91 -16.25 -2.83 3.67
N SER A 92 -15.59 -3.89 3.22
CA SER A 92 -15.78 -5.29 3.68
C SER A 92 -17.25 -5.74 3.61
N SER A 93 -18.04 -5.20 2.68
CA SER A 93 -19.45 -5.52 2.50
C SER A 93 -19.71 -6.26 1.19
N LYS A 94 -20.51 -7.30 1.26
CA LYS A 94 -21.00 -8.02 0.06
C LYS A 94 -21.85 -7.14 -0.84
N MET A 95 -22.49 -6.10 -0.30
CA MET A 95 -23.26 -5.13 -1.09
C MET A 95 -22.37 -4.34 -2.07
N LEU A 96 -21.12 -4.10 -1.70
CA LEU A 96 -20.13 -3.36 -2.50
C LEU A 96 -19.07 -4.26 -3.14
N ALA A 97 -19.29 -5.57 -3.19
CA ALA A 97 -18.31 -6.57 -3.62
C ALA A 97 -17.68 -6.31 -5.01
N ASN A 98 -18.37 -5.57 -5.88
CA ASN A 98 -17.95 -5.28 -7.24
C ASN A 98 -17.68 -3.78 -7.47
N VAL A 99 -17.61 -2.98 -6.41
CA VAL A 99 -17.45 -1.52 -6.56
C VAL A 99 -15.99 -1.16 -6.78
N VAL A 100 -15.73 -0.60 -7.96
CA VAL A 100 -14.44 0.00 -8.31
C VAL A 100 -14.65 1.51 -8.43
N PRO A 101 -14.13 2.33 -7.51
CA PRO A 101 -14.31 3.78 -7.55
C PRO A 101 -13.76 4.42 -8.83
N ILE A 102 -14.46 5.41 -9.35
CA ILE A 102 -14.04 6.21 -10.51
C ILE A 102 -13.23 7.46 -10.11
N TYR A 103 -13.07 7.68 -8.80
CA TYR A 103 -12.33 8.81 -8.22
C TYR A 103 -11.50 8.36 -7.02
N ASP A 104 -10.50 9.16 -6.68
CA ASP A 104 -9.71 9.01 -5.46
C ASP A 104 -10.28 9.89 -4.34
N ALA A 105 -10.35 9.35 -3.14
CA ALA A 105 -10.54 10.16 -1.93
C ALA A 105 -9.41 11.20 -1.82
N HIS A 106 -9.67 12.31 -1.14
CA HIS A 106 -8.68 13.40 -1.04
C HIS A 106 -7.34 12.94 -0.46
N VAL A 107 -7.36 12.09 0.56
CA VAL A 107 -6.15 11.51 1.15
C VAL A 107 -5.36 10.67 0.15
N ILE A 108 -6.03 9.93 -0.73
CA ILE A 108 -5.38 9.13 -1.78
C ILE A 108 -4.69 10.03 -2.81
N LYS A 109 -5.31 11.14 -3.20
CA LYS A 109 -4.68 12.11 -4.08
C LYS A 109 -3.38 12.67 -3.49
N LYS A 110 -3.37 12.96 -2.20
CA LYS A 110 -2.17 13.43 -1.49
C LYS A 110 -1.09 12.36 -1.43
N LEU A 111 -1.44 11.12 -1.07
CA LEU A 111 -0.49 10.00 -1.02
C LEU A 111 0.09 9.67 -2.41
N ARG A 112 -0.72 9.76 -3.47
CA ARG A 112 -0.21 9.61 -4.85
C ARG A 112 0.76 10.71 -5.24
N ALA A 113 0.51 11.95 -4.81
CA ALA A 113 1.42 13.07 -5.06
C ALA A 113 2.76 12.89 -4.35
N GLU A 114 2.79 12.17 -3.23
CA GLU A 114 3.99 11.78 -2.50
C GLU A 114 4.65 10.51 -3.06
N GLU A 115 4.13 9.92 -4.14
CA GLU A 115 4.63 8.65 -4.74
C GLU A 115 4.67 7.47 -3.75
N THR A 116 3.69 7.41 -2.81
CA THR A 116 3.50 6.29 -1.88
C THR A 116 3.09 5.03 -2.65
N ILE A 117 3.61 3.87 -2.28
CA ILE A 117 3.26 2.60 -2.90
C ILE A 117 2.05 1.99 -2.21
N PHE A 118 0.97 1.71 -2.94
CA PHE A 118 -0.23 1.08 -2.37
C PHE A 118 -0.15 -0.44 -2.51
N LEU A 119 -0.05 -1.15 -1.37
CA LEU A 119 0.00 -2.62 -1.36
C LEU A 119 -1.36 -3.25 -1.62
N GLY A 120 -2.43 -2.58 -1.20
CA GLY A 120 -3.79 -3.08 -1.32
C GLY A 120 -4.73 -2.45 -0.31
N LYS A 121 -5.91 -3.06 -0.19
CA LYS A 121 -7.01 -2.61 0.68
C LYS A 121 -7.11 -3.51 1.90
N THR A 122 -7.08 -2.89 3.09
CA THR A 122 -7.11 -3.63 4.35
C THR A 122 -8.53 -3.92 4.81
N ASN A 123 -8.66 -5.08 5.46
CA ASN A 123 -9.89 -5.56 6.08
C ASN A 123 -10.40 -4.60 7.16
N MET A 124 -11.69 -4.64 7.42
CA MET A 124 -12.37 -3.76 8.38
C MET A 124 -13.73 -4.36 8.76
N ASP A 125 -14.33 -3.89 9.84
CA ASP A 125 -15.74 -4.17 10.11
C ASP A 125 -16.62 -3.59 9.00
N GLU A 126 -17.68 -4.32 8.62
CA GLU A 126 -18.56 -3.91 7.53
C GLU A 126 -19.07 -2.46 7.73
N PHE A 127 -18.88 -1.62 6.70
CA PHE A 127 -19.18 -0.18 6.73
C PHE A 127 -18.55 0.59 7.92
N ALA A 128 -17.42 0.10 8.46
CA ALA A 128 -16.74 0.66 9.64
C ALA A 128 -17.62 0.67 10.92
N MET A 129 -18.58 -0.22 11.02
CA MET A 129 -19.54 -0.34 12.13
C MET A 129 -19.09 -1.41 13.13
N GLY A 130 -17.92 -1.22 13.75
CA GLY A 130 -17.36 -2.13 14.74
C GLY A 130 -16.00 -1.67 15.24
N SER A 131 -15.35 -2.47 16.08
CA SER A 131 -14.06 -2.15 16.69
C SER A 131 -13.04 -3.28 16.67
N THR A 132 -13.42 -4.47 16.21
CA THR A 132 -12.61 -5.70 16.34
C THR A 132 -12.35 -6.42 15.02
N THR A 133 -12.95 -5.96 13.94
CA THR A 133 -12.93 -6.60 12.60
C THR A 133 -13.57 -8.00 12.57
N GLU A 134 -14.49 -8.28 13.50
CA GLU A 134 -15.22 -9.55 13.59
C GLU A 134 -16.42 -9.62 12.62
N SER A 135 -16.89 -8.48 12.13
CA SER A 135 -18.03 -8.38 11.22
C SER A 135 -17.63 -8.16 9.75
N SER A 136 -16.40 -8.45 9.44
CA SER A 136 -15.90 -8.33 8.06
C SER A 136 -16.37 -9.47 7.16
#